data_51ccd618fe5e5f3578eaa07dde73c7be
#
_entry.id   51ccd618fe5e5f3578eaa07dde73c7be
#
_cell.length_a   1.000
_cell.length_b   1.000
_cell.length_c   1.000
_cell.angle_alpha   90.00
_cell.angle_beta   90.00
_cell.angle_gamma   90.00
#
_symmetry.space_group_name_H-M   'P 1'
#
loop_
_entity.id
_entity.type
_entity.pdbx_description
1 polymer ?
#
loop_
_entity_poly.entity_id
_entity_poly.type
_entity_poly.pdbx_seq_one_letter_code
_entity_poly.pdbx_strand_id
1 'polypeptide(L)'
;MMNGVTYYTVSYHMQPIAHFRDYGNAVRFATKEREKRLEALEALDPPMLCGEKRGETRSIKYGIAVRRIEIEYNDVDSSGAISFG
;
A
#
# COMPACT_ATOMS: atom_id res chain seq x y z
N MET A 1 -24.17 18.96 5.30
CA MET A 1 -23.03 18.73 4.43
C MET A 1 -22.07 17.76 5.05
N MET A 2 -21.64 16.81 4.30
CA MET A 2 -20.74 15.81 4.80
C MET A 2 -19.30 16.29 4.77
N ASN A 3 -18.66 16.26 5.90
CA ASN A 3 -17.24 16.53 5.98
C ASN A 3 -16.52 15.20 6.00
N GLY A 4 -15.63 15.04 5.08
CA GLY A 4 -14.91 13.80 5.00
C GLY A 4 -13.54 13.97 4.40
N VAL A 5 -12.73 12.98 4.59
CA VAL A 5 -11.42 12.90 3.97
C VAL A 5 -11.32 11.60 3.20
N THR A 6 -10.83 11.71 2.00
CA THR A 6 -10.52 10.54 1.18
C THR A 6 -9.01 10.51 0.99
N TYR A 7 -8.42 9.37 1.21
CA TYR A 7 -7.00 9.19 0.94
C TYR A 7 -6.78 7.75 0.44
N TYR A 8 -5.58 7.51 -0.04
CA TYR A 8 -5.23 6.23 -0.63
C TYR A 8 -4.04 5.65 0.11
N THR A 9 -4.19 4.41 0.51
CA THR A 9 -3.14 3.71 1.23
C THR A 9 -2.51 2.68 0.31
N VAL A 10 -1.19 2.72 0.21
CA VAL A 10 -0.43 1.67 -0.46
C VAL A 10 0.00 0.70 0.62
N SER A 11 -0.27 -0.57 0.39
CA SER A 11 0.10 -1.62 1.33
C SER A 11 0.89 -2.72 0.64
N TYR A 12 1.68 -3.42 1.44
CA TYR A 12 2.41 -4.59 0.98
C TYR A 12 2.07 -5.73 1.93
N HIS A 13 1.45 -6.77 1.39
CA HIS A 13 0.95 -7.91 2.17
C HIS A 13 0.10 -7.46 3.36
N MET A 14 -0.85 -6.57 3.08
CA MET A 14 -1.80 -6.05 4.05
C MET A 14 -1.19 -5.07 5.06
N GLN A 15 0.10 -4.77 4.97
CA GLN A 15 0.76 -3.80 5.83
C GLN A 15 0.82 -2.46 5.14
N PRO A 16 0.25 -1.39 5.72
CA PRO A 16 0.33 -0.07 5.12
C PRO A 16 1.77 0.43 5.08
N ILE A 17 2.20 0.94 3.94
CA ILE A 17 3.55 1.46 3.77
C ILE A 17 3.58 2.93 3.37
N ALA A 18 2.48 3.47 2.86
CA ALA A 18 2.40 4.89 2.50
C ALA A 18 0.96 5.31 2.35
N HIS A 19 0.72 6.62 2.54
CA HIS A 19 -0.59 7.23 2.38
C HIS A 19 -0.49 8.43 1.46
N PHE A 20 -1.50 8.62 0.60
CA PHE A 20 -1.52 9.70 -0.37
C PHE A 20 -2.92 10.30 -0.47
N ARG A 21 -2.99 11.60 -0.73
CA ARG A 21 -4.25 12.28 -1.02
C ARG A 21 -4.67 12.09 -2.46
N ASP A 22 -3.72 11.84 -3.34
CA ASP A 22 -3.95 11.72 -4.76
C ASP A 22 -3.76 10.29 -5.22
N TYR A 23 -4.75 9.77 -5.95
CA TYR A 23 -4.71 8.41 -6.44
C TYR A 23 -3.53 8.16 -7.38
N GLY A 24 -3.27 9.13 -8.27
CA GLY A 24 -2.16 9.03 -9.21
C GLY A 24 -0.82 8.88 -8.51
N ASN A 25 -0.62 9.63 -7.43
CA ASN A 25 0.61 9.53 -6.64
C ASN A 25 0.71 8.18 -5.94
N ALA A 26 -0.40 7.67 -5.44
CA ALA A 26 -0.43 6.36 -4.80
C ALA A 26 -0.06 5.27 -5.80
N VAL A 27 -0.61 5.33 -7.00
CA VAL A 27 -0.30 4.35 -8.05
C VAL A 27 1.16 4.42 -8.47
N ARG A 28 1.68 5.63 -8.62
CA ARG A 28 3.10 5.80 -8.97
C ARG A 28 4.01 5.23 -7.90
N PHE A 29 3.69 5.50 -6.65
CA PHE A 29 4.45 4.94 -5.54
C PHE A 29 4.39 3.42 -5.55
N ALA A 30 3.20 2.85 -5.73
CA ALA A 30 3.02 1.41 -5.76
C ALA A 30 3.84 0.77 -6.89
N THR A 31 3.84 1.40 -8.05
CA THR A 31 4.60 0.90 -9.20
C THR A 31 6.10 0.92 -8.92
N LYS A 32 6.60 2.03 -8.36
CA LYS A 32 8.02 2.15 -8.03
C LYS A 32 8.42 1.17 -6.93
N GLU A 33 7.58 0.98 -5.94
CA GLU A 33 7.85 0.00 -4.88
C GLU A 33 7.94 -1.41 -5.43
N ARG A 34 7.04 -1.75 -6.34
CA ARG A 34 7.06 -3.06 -6.99
C ARG A 34 8.35 -3.27 -7.77
N GLU A 35 8.73 -2.28 -8.58
CA GLU A 35 9.95 -2.34 -9.37
C GLU A 35 11.19 -2.46 -8.48
N LYS A 36 11.24 -1.66 -7.42
CA LYS A 36 12.35 -1.67 -6.49
C LYS A 36 12.52 -3.04 -5.83
N ARG A 37 11.42 -3.65 -5.43
CA ARG A 37 11.46 -4.96 -4.80
C ARG A 37 11.84 -6.07 -5.79
N LEU A 38 11.38 -5.95 -7.02
CA LEU A 38 11.76 -6.91 -8.06
C LEU A 38 13.24 -6.78 -8.43
N GLU A 39 13.75 -5.56 -8.50
CA GLU A 39 15.17 -5.33 -8.74
C GLU A 39 16.03 -5.88 -7.62
N ALA A 40 15.61 -5.70 -6.38
CA ALA A 40 16.31 -6.25 -5.22
C ALA A 40 16.36 -7.77 -5.29
N LEU A 41 15.27 -8.39 -5.74
CA LEU A 41 15.22 -9.84 -5.92
C LEU A 41 16.20 -10.31 -6.97
N GLU A 42 16.29 -9.58 -8.09
CA GLU A 42 17.24 -9.90 -9.17
C GLU A 42 18.70 -9.72 -8.75
N ALA A 43 18.94 -8.82 -7.80
CA ALA A 43 20.29 -8.49 -7.35
C ALA A 43 20.79 -9.38 -6.23
N LEU A 44 20.01 -10.35 -5.79
CA LEU A 44 20.40 -11.24 -4.71
C LEU A 44 21.66 -12.05 -5.06
N ASP A 45 22.57 -12.14 -4.10
CA ASP A 45 23.80 -12.91 -4.26
C ASP A 45 24.05 -13.70 -2.98
N PRO A 46 23.99 -15.03 -3.02
CA PRO A 46 23.74 -15.86 -4.20
C PRO A 46 22.30 -15.75 -4.68
N PRO A 47 22.05 -15.99 -5.97
CA PRO A 47 20.70 -15.91 -6.48
C PRO A 47 19.82 -17.03 -5.92
N MET A 48 18.51 -16.72 -5.85
CA MET A 48 17.54 -17.72 -5.42
C MET A 48 17.40 -18.84 -6.44
N LEU A 49 16.96 -19.97 -5.98
CA LEU A 49 16.56 -21.06 -6.86
C LEU A 49 15.38 -20.63 -7.71
N CYS A 50 15.30 -21.14 -8.91
CA CYS A 50 14.33 -20.70 -9.90
C CYS A 50 12.88 -20.77 -9.40
N GLY A 51 12.51 -21.86 -8.72
CA GLY A 51 11.17 -22.01 -8.17
C GLY A 51 10.86 -21.01 -7.07
N GLU A 52 11.81 -20.77 -6.17
CA GLU A 52 11.66 -19.80 -5.10
C GLU A 52 11.57 -18.38 -5.63
N LYS A 53 12.39 -18.07 -6.62
CA LYS A 53 12.40 -16.77 -7.25
C LYS A 53 11.06 -16.48 -7.92
N ARG A 54 10.47 -17.47 -8.57
CA ARG A 54 9.16 -17.32 -9.20
C ARG A 54 8.08 -17.05 -8.16
N GLY A 55 8.13 -17.74 -7.03
CA GLY A 55 7.21 -17.53 -5.93
C GLY A 55 7.33 -16.13 -5.34
N GLU A 56 8.56 -15.67 -5.11
CA GLU A 56 8.80 -14.33 -4.59
C GLU A 56 8.39 -13.26 -5.58
N THR A 57 8.65 -13.45 -6.85
CA THR A 57 8.22 -12.53 -7.90
C THR A 57 6.71 -12.35 -7.88
N ARG A 58 5.99 -13.45 -7.79
CA ARG A 58 4.54 -13.43 -7.73
C ARG A 58 4.05 -12.75 -6.46
N SER A 59 4.68 -13.05 -5.34
CA SER A 59 4.34 -12.45 -4.06
C SER A 59 4.50 -10.94 -4.10
N ILE A 60 5.58 -10.45 -4.70
CA ILE A 60 5.82 -9.01 -4.83
C ILE A 60 4.77 -8.37 -5.75
N LYS A 61 4.53 -8.98 -6.91
CA LYS A 61 3.59 -8.42 -7.89
C LYS A 61 2.17 -8.29 -7.35
N TYR A 62 1.72 -9.29 -6.61
CA TYR A 62 0.35 -9.30 -6.12
C TYR A 62 0.21 -8.85 -4.67
N GLY A 63 1.30 -8.64 -3.99
CA GLY A 63 1.28 -8.20 -2.60
C GLY A 63 1.11 -6.71 -2.43
N ILE A 64 1.35 -5.91 -3.47
CA ILE A 64 1.21 -4.46 -3.40
C ILE A 64 -0.19 -4.07 -3.87
N ALA A 65 -0.87 -3.29 -3.04
CA ALA A 65 -2.23 -2.86 -3.31
C ALA A 65 -2.41 -1.38 -2.98
N VAL A 66 -3.30 -0.73 -3.72
CA VAL A 66 -3.73 0.62 -3.42
C VAL A 66 -5.18 0.53 -2.97
N ARG A 67 -5.47 1.09 -1.81
CA ARG A 67 -6.79 1.03 -1.22
C ARG A 67 -7.31 2.43 -0.98
N ARG A 68 -8.56 2.68 -1.34
CA ARG A 68 -9.23 3.95 -1.06
C ARG A 68 -9.83 3.90 0.33
N ILE A 69 -9.51 4.91 1.13
CA ILE A 69 -10.03 5.03 2.49
C ILE A 69 -10.85 6.31 2.58
N GLU A 70 -12.03 6.20 3.13
CA GLU A 70 -12.90 7.33 3.36
C GLU A 70 -13.21 7.44 4.84
N ILE A 71 -13.04 8.64 5.38
CA ILE A 71 -13.35 8.94 6.77
C ILE A 71 -14.38 10.05 6.78
N GLU A 72 -15.49 9.84 7.46
CA GLU A 72 -16.52 10.85 7.61
C GLU A 72 -16.42 11.48 8.98
N TYR A 73 -16.23 12.80 8.97
CA TYR A 73 -16.07 13.53 10.23
C TYR A 73 -17.37 13.68 11.00
N ASN A 74 -18.50 13.52 10.35
CA ASN A 74 -19.78 13.63 11.03
C ASN A 74 -19.94 12.60 12.14
N ASP A 75 -19.37 11.46 11.95
CA ASP A 75 -19.44 10.39 12.93
C ASP A 75 -18.53 10.65 14.12
N VAL A 76 -17.65 11.61 13.97
CA VAL A 76 -16.68 11.96 14.99
C VAL A 76 -17.28 12.89 16.02
N ASP A 77 -18.08 13.84 15.56
CA ASP A 77 -18.53 14.92 16.39
C ASP A 77 -19.44 14.51 17.51
N SER A 78 -20.27 13.57 17.27
CA SER A 78 -21.27 13.22 18.24
C SER A 78 -20.69 12.65 19.52
N SER A 79 -19.56 12.04 19.45
CA SER A 79 -18.94 11.45 20.63
C SER A 79 -17.76 12.28 21.13
N GLY A 80 -17.26 13.16 20.31
CA GLY A 80 -16.07 13.92 20.65
C GLY A 80 -14.83 13.09 20.81
N ALA A 81 -14.92 11.82 20.54
CA ALA A 81 -13.79 10.95 20.75
C ALA A 81 -13.76 9.93 19.68
N ILE A 82 -12.98 10.19 18.70
CA ILE A 82 -12.67 9.10 17.86
C ILE A 82 -11.36 8.57 18.27
N SER A 83 -11.43 7.40 18.65
CA SER A 83 -10.26 6.65 18.89
C SER A 83 -9.79 6.11 17.57
N PHE A 84 -8.74 6.66 17.09
CA PHE A 84 -8.03 6.11 15.96
C PHE A 84 -6.94 5.18 16.45
N GLY A 85 -7.09 4.69 17.54
CA GLY A 85 -6.11 3.77 18.08
C GLY A 85 -6.35 2.39 17.68
#